data_317cf4eaf3a53e30cc209bec62ce74ef
#
_entry.id   317cf4eaf3a53e30cc209bec62ce74ef
#
_cell.length_a   1.000
_cell.length_b   1.000
_cell.length_c   1.000
_cell.angle_alpha   90.00
_cell.angle_beta   90.00
_cell.angle_gamma   90.00
#
_symmetry.space_group_name_H-M   'P 1'
#
loop_
_entity.id
_entity.type
_entity.pdbx_description
1 polymer ?
#
loop_
_entity_poly.entity_id
_entity_poly.type
_entity_poly.pdbx_seq_one_letter_code
_entity_poly.pdbx_strand_id
1 'polypeptide(L)'
;MITGAAQMDGAILVVSAADGPMPQTREHILLSRQVGVPYIVVFMNKADQVDDPELLELVEMEIRDLLNEYEFPGDDTPIVCGSALAVLNAPNDLSDAAYAPVLKLMEEVDNYIPTPDRKQDMPFLMPIEDIFTITGRGTVATGRVERGVLKLSDEVEIVGLQEENMKTVVTGIEMFRKLLDSAEAGDNIGALLRGVQRTDIKRGQVLCKPGSIKPHVNFHGQVYVLKQSEGGRHTPFFNNYRPQFFFRTTDVTGVIKLPEGVEMCMPGDNVEMDVELITPIAIEPGLRFAIREGGRTVGSGVVTAVEA
;
A
#
# COMPACT_ATOMS: atom_id res chain seq x y z
N MET A 1 -3.28 -4.22 -6.90
CA MET A 1 -1.95 -3.62 -6.66
C MET A 1 -1.98 -2.50 -5.62
N ILE A 2 -2.84 -1.47 -5.71
CA ILE A 2 -2.84 -0.31 -4.80
C ILE A 2 -2.89 -0.69 -3.33
N THR A 3 -3.80 -1.57 -2.93
CA THR A 3 -3.95 -2.03 -1.53
C THR A 3 -2.71 -2.75 -0.99
N GLY A 4 -2.01 -3.53 -1.82
CA GLY A 4 -0.76 -4.19 -1.41
C GLY A 4 0.42 -3.22 -1.41
N ALA A 5 0.49 -2.33 -2.40
CA ALA A 5 1.60 -1.38 -2.53
C ALA A 5 1.61 -0.34 -1.38
N ALA A 6 0.43 0.09 -0.91
CA ALA A 6 0.31 1.05 0.19
C ALA A 6 0.88 0.56 1.53
N GLN A 7 1.16 -0.74 1.64
CA GLN A 7 1.68 -1.37 2.87
C GLN A 7 3.17 -1.71 2.78
N MET A 8 3.81 -1.43 1.64
CA MET A 8 5.22 -1.76 1.44
C MET A 8 6.14 -0.71 2.07
N ASP A 9 7.16 -1.18 2.77
CA ASP A 9 8.23 -0.36 3.32
C ASP A 9 9.32 -0.11 2.27
N GLY A 10 9.36 -0.93 1.22
CA GLY A 10 10.18 -0.83 0.03
C GLY A 10 9.71 -1.80 -1.03
N ALA A 11 10.21 -1.68 -2.25
CA ALA A 11 9.84 -2.54 -3.37
C ALA A 11 11.06 -3.04 -4.14
N ILE A 12 10.99 -4.28 -4.62
CA ILE A 12 11.91 -4.79 -5.64
C ILE A 12 11.18 -4.67 -6.99
N LEU A 13 11.68 -3.80 -7.85
CA LEU A 13 11.19 -3.65 -9.22
C LEU A 13 11.93 -4.63 -10.13
N VAL A 14 11.20 -5.57 -10.72
CA VAL A 14 11.79 -6.54 -11.65
C VAL A 14 11.56 -6.08 -13.10
N VAL A 15 12.65 -5.89 -13.83
CA VAL A 15 12.64 -5.46 -15.24
C VAL A 15 13.38 -6.50 -16.08
N SER A 16 12.91 -6.80 -17.27
CA SER A 16 13.63 -7.67 -18.21
C SER A 16 14.83 -6.92 -18.81
N ALA A 17 16.04 -7.48 -18.68
CA ALA A 17 17.21 -6.91 -19.31
C ALA A 17 17.15 -7.00 -20.86
N ALA A 18 16.42 -7.98 -21.40
CA ALA A 18 16.28 -8.14 -22.86
C ALA A 18 15.24 -7.20 -23.48
N ASP A 19 14.18 -6.83 -22.73
CA ASP A 19 13.07 -6.04 -23.25
C ASP A 19 13.12 -4.58 -22.78
N GLY A 20 13.90 -4.28 -21.73
CA GLY A 20 13.93 -2.96 -21.07
C GLY A 20 12.65 -2.60 -20.33
N PRO A 21 12.49 -1.32 -19.92
CA PRO A 21 11.30 -0.84 -19.25
C PRO A 21 10.09 -0.81 -20.17
N MET A 22 9.09 -1.63 -19.88
CA MET A 22 7.82 -1.74 -20.60
C MET A 22 6.79 -0.75 -20.04
N PRO A 23 5.66 -0.47 -20.75
CA PRO A 23 4.59 0.39 -20.24
C PRO A 23 4.11 0.02 -18.84
N GLN A 24 4.03 -1.29 -18.52
CA GLN A 24 3.68 -1.78 -17.19
C GLN A 24 4.72 -1.40 -16.12
N THR A 25 6.00 -1.34 -16.48
CA THR A 25 7.07 -0.89 -15.57
C THR A 25 6.82 0.56 -15.14
N ARG A 26 6.47 1.43 -16.09
CA ARG A 26 6.09 2.83 -15.83
C ARG A 26 4.89 2.93 -14.90
N GLU A 27 3.84 2.15 -15.16
CA GLU A 27 2.64 2.10 -14.30
C GLU A 27 2.97 1.64 -12.87
N HIS A 28 3.88 0.66 -12.71
CA HIS A 28 4.29 0.16 -11.41
C HIS A 28 5.06 1.20 -10.61
N ILE A 29 6.01 1.92 -11.24
CA ILE A 29 6.79 2.98 -10.58
C ILE A 29 5.86 4.14 -10.19
N LEU A 30 5.01 4.59 -11.12
CA LEU A 30 4.02 5.64 -10.88
C LEU A 30 3.11 5.27 -9.69
N LEU A 31 2.58 4.04 -9.70
CA LEU A 31 1.74 3.56 -8.61
C LEU A 31 2.49 3.53 -7.27
N SER A 32 3.73 3.04 -7.26
CA SER A 32 4.56 3.01 -6.06
C SER A 32 4.75 4.41 -5.49
N ARG A 33 4.98 5.41 -6.37
CA ARG A 33 5.07 6.82 -5.95
C ARG A 33 3.77 7.34 -5.37
N GLN A 34 2.63 7.07 -6.04
CA GLN A 34 1.30 7.54 -5.62
C GLN A 34 0.87 6.97 -4.26
N VAL A 35 1.17 5.70 -3.99
CA VAL A 35 0.83 5.08 -2.70
C VAL A 35 1.88 5.33 -1.61
N GLY A 36 2.99 5.98 -1.96
CA GLY A 36 4.01 6.41 -1.01
C GLY A 36 5.01 5.32 -0.61
N VAL A 37 5.32 4.36 -1.51
CA VAL A 37 6.45 3.43 -1.33
C VAL A 37 7.74 4.25 -1.28
N PRO A 38 8.51 4.21 -0.19
CA PRO A 38 9.61 5.15 0.00
C PRO A 38 10.89 4.76 -0.76
N TYR A 39 11.11 3.46 -0.99
CA TYR A 39 12.35 2.93 -1.56
C TYR A 39 12.08 1.88 -2.63
N ILE A 40 12.88 1.91 -3.70
CA ILE A 40 12.87 0.90 -4.77
C ILE A 40 14.29 0.38 -4.95
N VAL A 41 14.44 -0.94 -5.04
CA VAL A 41 15.64 -1.63 -5.52
C VAL A 41 15.28 -2.33 -6.82
N VAL A 42 16.15 -2.33 -7.81
CA VAL A 42 15.85 -2.91 -9.12
C VAL A 42 16.59 -4.22 -9.33
N PHE A 43 15.89 -5.22 -9.87
CA PHE A 43 16.48 -6.44 -10.39
C PHE A 43 16.28 -6.54 -11.89
N MET A 44 17.34 -6.34 -12.67
CA MET A 44 17.36 -6.58 -14.12
C MET A 44 17.47 -8.09 -14.36
N ASN A 45 16.34 -8.71 -14.59
CA ASN A 45 16.22 -10.15 -14.79
C ASN A 45 16.44 -10.55 -16.25
N LYS A 46 16.63 -11.83 -16.53
CA LYS A 46 16.90 -12.43 -17.85
C LYS A 46 18.21 -11.96 -18.47
N ALA A 47 19.22 -11.68 -17.68
CA ALA A 47 20.54 -11.33 -18.19
C ALA A 47 21.18 -12.43 -19.06
N ASP A 48 20.75 -13.68 -18.87
CA ASP A 48 21.14 -14.83 -19.69
C ASP A 48 20.67 -14.76 -21.17
N GLN A 49 19.80 -13.83 -21.50
CA GLN A 49 19.30 -13.61 -22.87
C GLN A 49 19.99 -12.44 -23.59
N VAL A 50 20.94 -11.78 -22.93
CA VAL A 50 21.64 -10.60 -23.45
C VAL A 50 23.14 -10.87 -23.47
N ASP A 51 23.70 -10.99 -24.66
CA ASP A 51 25.12 -11.24 -24.86
C ASP A 51 25.95 -9.95 -24.94
N ASP A 52 25.30 -8.80 -25.20
CA ASP A 52 25.96 -7.51 -25.38
C ASP A 52 25.93 -6.69 -24.07
N PRO A 53 27.11 -6.44 -23.46
CA PRO A 53 27.19 -5.61 -22.25
C PRO A 53 26.71 -4.16 -22.45
N GLU A 54 26.88 -3.58 -23.67
CA GLU A 54 26.43 -2.20 -23.95
C GLU A 54 24.90 -2.10 -23.88
N LEU A 55 24.18 -3.16 -24.26
CA LEU A 55 22.74 -3.22 -24.15
C LEU A 55 22.29 -3.25 -22.68
N LEU A 56 23.00 -3.95 -21.81
CA LEU A 56 22.72 -3.96 -20.37
C LEU A 56 22.88 -2.56 -19.76
N GLU A 57 23.96 -1.85 -20.13
CA GLU A 57 24.20 -0.48 -19.67
C GLU A 57 23.11 0.47 -20.16
N LEU A 58 22.66 0.32 -21.42
CA LEU A 58 21.58 1.14 -21.98
C LEU A 58 20.27 0.93 -21.20
N VAL A 59 19.90 -0.32 -20.94
CA VAL A 59 18.69 -0.65 -20.18
C VAL A 59 18.78 -0.11 -18.74
N GLU A 60 19.97 -0.18 -18.13
CA GLU A 60 20.19 0.41 -16.80
C GLU A 60 19.98 1.92 -16.81
N MET A 61 20.52 2.63 -17.81
CA MET A 61 20.31 4.07 -17.98
C MET A 61 18.82 4.42 -18.16
N GLU A 62 18.10 3.68 -19.00
CA GLU A 62 16.66 3.90 -19.19
C GLU A 62 15.85 3.71 -17.90
N ILE A 63 16.22 2.74 -17.07
CA ILE A 63 15.58 2.50 -15.77
C ILE A 63 15.87 3.67 -14.82
N ARG A 64 17.11 4.17 -14.77
CA ARG A 64 17.50 5.32 -13.93
C ARG A 64 16.76 6.59 -14.34
N ASP A 65 16.69 6.88 -15.64
CA ASP A 65 15.95 8.01 -16.19
C ASP A 65 14.47 7.91 -15.82
N LEU A 66 13.89 6.72 -15.94
CA LEU A 66 12.49 6.47 -15.60
C LEU A 66 12.22 6.66 -14.09
N LEU A 67 13.11 6.21 -13.22
CA LEU A 67 12.99 6.43 -11.78
C LEU A 67 13.06 7.91 -11.43
N ASN A 68 13.99 8.66 -12.05
CA ASN A 68 14.13 10.10 -11.89
C ASN A 68 12.89 10.85 -12.40
N GLU A 69 12.28 10.43 -13.52
CA GLU A 69 11.02 10.99 -14.04
C GLU A 69 9.88 10.92 -13.01
N TYR A 70 9.82 9.84 -12.23
CA TYR A 70 8.81 9.64 -11.18
C TYR A 70 9.29 10.02 -9.77
N GLU A 71 10.33 10.86 -9.67
CA GLU A 71 10.83 11.42 -8.41
C GLU A 71 11.38 10.36 -7.42
N PHE A 72 11.85 9.23 -7.90
CA PHE A 72 12.73 8.35 -7.14
C PHE A 72 14.20 8.73 -7.41
N PRO A 73 15.13 8.50 -6.49
CA PRO A 73 16.55 8.82 -6.69
C PRO A 73 17.21 7.80 -7.64
N GLY A 74 16.93 7.91 -8.95
CA GLY A 74 17.35 6.93 -9.95
C GLY A 74 18.86 6.71 -9.99
N ASP A 75 19.65 7.76 -9.78
CA ASP A 75 21.12 7.68 -9.78
C ASP A 75 21.66 6.90 -8.59
N ASP A 76 21.00 7.00 -7.41
CA ASP A 76 21.41 6.33 -6.18
C ASP A 76 20.72 4.98 -5.97
N THR A 77 19.70 4.66 -6.78
CA THR A 77 18.94 3.41 -6.67
C THR A 77 19.81 2.21 -7.03
N PRO A 78 19.94 1.20 -6.15
CA PRO A 78 20.67 -0.03 -6.47
C PRO A 78 19.98 -0.80 -7.62
N ILE A 79 20.76 -1.15 -8.64
CA ILE A 79 20.33 -1.98 -9.75
C ILE A 79 21.22 -3.22 -9.80
N VAL A 80 20.63 -4.39 -9.67
CA VAL A 80 21.32 -5.68 -9.73
C VAL A 80 20.90 -6.42 -10.99
N CYS A 81 21.86 -6.87 -11.77
CA CYS A 81 21.64 -7.63 -13.00
C CYS A 81 21.84 -9.13 -12.76
N GLY A 82 20.92 -9.98 -13.26
CA GLY A 82 21.02 -11.43 -13.08
C GLY A 82 19.96 -12.21 -13.82
N SER A 83 19.95 -13.53 -13.60
CA SER A 83 18.95 -14.46 -14.16
C SER A 83 18.34 -15.30 -13.06
N ALA A 84 17.06 -15.07 -12.78
CA ALA A 84 16.29 -15.91 -11.86
C ALA A 84 16.14 -17.35 -12.38
N LEU A 85 16.12 -17.55 -13.71
CA LEU A 85 16.05 -18.88 -14.32
C LEU A 85 17.36 -19.67 -14.07
N ALA A 86 18.52 -19.01 -14.12
CA ALA A 86 19.79 -19.64 -13.81
C ALA A 86 19.81 -20.16 -12.37
N VAL A 87 19.29 -19.38 -11.42
CA VAL A 87 19.16 -19.79 -10.01
C VAL A 87 18.24 -21.00 -9.85
N LEU A 88 17.07 -21.01 -10.52
CA LEU A 88 16.11 -22.12 -10.44
C LEU A 88 16.66 -23.43 -10.99
N ASN A 89 17.59 -23.36 -11.96
CA ASN A 89 18.24 -24.51 -12.58
C ASN A 89 19.54 -24.92 -11.89
N ALA A 90 20.08 -24.09 -10.99
CA ALA A 90 21.31 -24.36 -10.27
C ALA A 90 21.11 -25.45 -9.18
N PRO A 91 22.16 -26.14 -8.77
CA PRO A 91 22.13 -27.02 -7.61
C PRO A 91 21.66 -26.24 -6.36
N ASN A 92 21.04 -26.93 -5.41
CA ASN A 92 20.63 -26.30 -4.15
C ASN A 92 21.84 -26.07 -3.22
N ASP A 93 22.79 -25.25 -3.71
CA ASP A 93 24.03 -24.88 -3.04
C ASP A 93 24.27 -23.39 -3.25
N LEU A 94 24.16 -22.60 -2.19
CA LEU A 94 24.33 -21.15 -2.22
C LEU A 94 25.74 -20.69 -2.63
N SER A 95 26.72 -21.58 -2.66
CA SER A 95 28.07 -21.29 -3.16
C SER A 95 28.17 -21.33 -4.70
N ASP A 96 27.16 -21.81 -5.41
CA ASP A 96 27.11 -21.78 -6.87
C ASP A 96 27.02 -20.33 -7.38
N ALA A 97 27.80 -20.03 -8.43
CA ALA A 97 27.87 -18.69 -9.00
C ALA A 97 26.52 -18.12 -9.48
N ALA A 98 25.57 -18.99 -9.82
CA ALA A 98 24.23 -18.59 -10.24
C ALA A 98 23.47 -17.82 -9.13
N TYR A 99 23.77 -18.08 -7.84
CA TYR A 99 23.12 -17.38 -6.72
C TYR A 99 23.69 -15.98 -6.45
N ALA A 100 24.90 -15.65 -6.94
CA ALA A 100 25.57 -14.41 -6.62
C ALA A 100 24.71 -13.14 -6.88
N PRO A 101 23.97 -13.00 -8.01
CA PRO A 101 23.13 -11.84 -8.23
C PRO A 101 21.97 -11.74 -7.25
N VAL A 102 21.36 -12.86 -6.85
CA VAL A 102 20.25 -12.86 -5.90
C VAL A 102 20.72 -12.54 -4.49
N LEU A 103 21.87 -13.08 -4.09
CA LEU A 103 22.52 -12.75 -2.81
C LEU A 103 22.86 -11.26 -2.75
N LYS A 104 23.43 -10.71 -3.84
CA LYS A 104 23.70 -9.27 -3.96
C LYS A 104 22.42 -8.44 -3.88
N LEU A 105 21.33 -8.87 -4.55
CA LEU A 105 20.03 -8.19 -4.44
C LEU A 105 19.56 -8.10 -3.00
N MET A 106 19.66 -9.19 -2.24
CA MET A 106 19.26 -9.20 -0.81
C MET A 106 20.15 -8.31 0.03
N GLU A 107 21.47 -8.28 -0.24
CA GLU A 107 22.40 -7.37 0.40
C GLU A 107 22.05 -5.90 0.12
N GLU A 108 21.73 -5.55 -1.13
CA GLU A 108 21.30 -4.20 -1.49
C GLU A 108 19.97 -3.82 -0.84
N VAL A 109 19.02 -4.75 -0.74
CA VAL A 109 17.76 -4.52 -0.01
C VAL A 109 18.03 -4.21 1.46
N ASP A 110 18.89 -4.98 2.12
CA ASP A 110 19.23 -4.81 3.54
C ASP A 110 19.99 -3.50 3.80
N ASN A 111 20.83 -3.06 2.86
CA ASN A 111 21.64 -1.85 3.00
C ASN A 111 20.90 -0.57 2.59
N TYR A 112 20.07 -0.62 1.55
CA TYR A 112 19.44 0.55 0.96
C TYR A 112 18.08 0.88 1.58
N ILE A 113 17.29 -0.13 1.96
CA ILE A 113 16.00 0.07 2.58
C ILE A 113 16.16 0.10 4.10
N PRO A 114 15.99 1.26 4.76
CA PRO A 114 16.15 1.32 6.21
C PRO A 114 15.06 0.52 6.92
N THR A 115 15.38 0.01 8.09
CA THR A 115 14.38 -0.62 8.96
C THR A 115 13.29 0.39 9.29
N PRO A 116 12.01 0.12 8.98
CA PRO A 116 10.94 1.06 9.19
C PRO A 116 10.74 1.40 10.68
N ASP A 117 10.45 2.67 10.96
CA ASP A 117 10.04 3.08 12.30
C ASP A 117 8.63 2.51 12.60
N ARG A 118 8.59 1.57 13.51
CA ARG A 118 7.35 0.87 13.89
C ARG A 118 6.69 1.57 15.07
N LYS A 119 5.50 2.14 14.83
CA LYS A 119 4.71 2.89 15.83
C LYS A 119 4.08 1.95 16.87
N GLN A 120 4.91 1.26 17.68
CA GLN A 120 4.46 0.29 18.69
C GLN A 120 3.79 0.96 19.89
N ASP A 121 4.17 2.20 20.24
CA ASP A 121 3.63 2.95 21.39
C ASP A 121 2.22 3.51 21.16
N MET A 122 1.69 3.42 19.95
CA MET A 122 0.34 3.86 19.62
C MET A 122 -0.70 2.78 19.93
N PRO A 123 -1.99 3.16 20.08
CA PRO A 123 -3.06 2.18 20.18
C PRO A 123 -3.10 1.26 18.97
N PHE A 124 -3.30 -0.06 19.20
CA PHE A 124 -3.38 -1.06 18.14
C PHE A 124 -4.39 -0.69 17.06
N LEU A 125 -4.00 -0.87 15.79
CA LEU A 125 -4.85 -0.74 14.63
C LEU A 125 -4.36 -1.66 13.51
N MET A 126 -5.28 -2.44 12.93
CA MET A 126 -5.05 -3.33 11.79
C MET A 126 -6.20 -3.20 10.79
N PRO A 127 -5.96 -2.69 9.56
CA PRO A 127 -6.96 -2.75 8.49
C PRO A 127 -7.26 -4.20 8.10
N ILE A 128 -8.54 -4.53 7.92
CA ILE A 128 -8.98 -5.87 7.52
C ILE A 128 -8.86 -5.99 6.00
N GLU A 129 -8.03 -6.94 5.55
CA GLU A 129 -7.77 -7.23 4.13
C GLU A 129 -8.62 -8.37 3.61
N ASP A 130 -8.71 -9.43 4.39
CA ASP A 130 -9.50 -10.61 4.06
C ASP A 130 -10.07 -11.28 5.32
N ILE A 131 -11.08 -12.14 5.11
CA ILE A 131 -11.82 -12.77 6.17
C ILE A 131 -12.03 -14.23 5.84
N PHE A 132 -11.57 -15.09 6.73
CA PHE A 132 -11.68 -16.54 6.59
C PHE A 132 -12.49 -17.14 7.74
N THR A 133 -13.15 -18.27 7.46
CA THR A 133 -13.77 -19.08 8.50
C THR A 133 -12.98 -20.38 8.64
N ILE A 134 -12.53 -20.69 9.86
CA ILE A 134 -11.90 -21.95 10.18
C ILE A 134 -12.94 -22.82 10.89
N THR A 135 -13.30 -23.95 10.29
CA THR A 135 -14.27 -24.89 10.85
C THR A 135 -13.89 -25.31 12.29
N GLY A 136 -14.80 -25.11 13.23
CA GLY A 136 -14.58 -25.42 14.64
C GLY A 136 -13.73 -24.44 15.45
N ARG A 137 -13.15 -23.39 14.80
CA ARG A 137 -12.33 -22.37 15.49
C ARG A 137 -12.95 -20.97 15.46
N GLY A 138 -13.62 -20.59 14.36
CA GLY A 138 -14.28 -19.30 14.23
C GLY A 138 -13.82 -18.47 13.04
N THR A 139 -14.03 -17.17 13.09
CA THR A 139 -13.69 -16.21 12.03
C THR A 139 -12.32 -15.61 12.28
N VAL A 140 -11.52 -15.57 11.23
CA VAL A 140 -10.18 -14.96 11.20
C VAL A 140 -10.23 -13.72 10.31
N ALA A 141 -9.85 -12.57 10.85
CA ALA A 141 -9.57 -11.37 10.11
C ALA A 141 -8.07 -11.26 9.83
N THR A 142 -7.69 -11.08 8.58
CA THR A 142 -6.28 -10.91 8.20
C THR A 142 -5.97 -9.48 7.82
N GLY A 143 -4.75 -9.05 8.08
CA GLY A 143 -4.25 -7.75 7.72
C GLY A 143 -2.84 -7.49 8.25
N ARG A 144 -2.27 -6.36 7.85
CA ARG A 144 -1.03 -5.86 8.42
C ARG A 144 -1.35 -4.96 9.63
N VAL A 145 -0.67 -5.19 10.73
CA VAL A 145 -0.73 -4.28 11.88
C VAL A 145 -0.11 -2.94 11.48
N GLU A 146 -0.92 -1.89 11.41
CA GLU A 146 -0.49 -0.54 11.02
C GLU A 146 0.27 0.15 12.15
N ARG A 147 -0.20 -0.05 13.38
CA ARG A 147 0.38 0.52 14.61
C ARG A 147 0.00 -0.26 15.85
N GLY A 148 0.76 -0.05 16.91
CA GLY A 148 0.53 -0.64 18.22
C GLY A 148 0.93 -2.11 18.32
N VAL A 149 0.50 -2.72 19.40
CA VAL A 149 0.73 -4.12 19.72
C VAL A 149 -0.61 -4.78 20.06
N LEU A 150 -0.84 -5.97 19.49
CA LEU A 150 -1.97 -6.84 19.79
C LEU A 150 -1.48 -8.05 20.59
N LYS A 151 -2.17 -8.37 21.68
CA LYS A 151 -1.88 -9.57 22.47
C LYS A 151 -3.05 -10.55 22.46
N LEU A 152 -2.72 -11.80 22.71
CA LEU A 152 -3.73 -12.82 22.93
C LEU A 152 -4.66 -12.41 24.08
N SER A 153 -5.96 -12.60 23.91
CA SER A 153 -7.04 -12.21 24.84
C SER A 153 -7.32 -10.71 24.94
N ASP A 154 -6.71 -9.86 24.13
CA ASP A 154 -7.08 -8.45 24.06
C ASP A 154 -8.52 -8.28 23.57
N GLU A 155 -9.23 -7.32 24.18
CA GLU A 155 -10.49 -6.80 23.66
C GLU A 155 -10.19 -5.84 22.51
N VAL A 156 -10.88 -6.04 21.40
CA VAL A 156 -10.73 -5.23 20.18
C VAL A 156 -12.10 -4.77 19.67
N GLU A 157 -12.09 -3.72 18.88
CA GLU A 157 -13.27 -3.14 18.27
C GLU A 157 -13.12 -3.15 16.74
N ILE A 158 -14.20 -3.50 16.03
CA ILE A 158 -14.29 -3.48 14.57
C ILE A 158 -15.03 -2.21 14.19
N VAL A 159 -14.37 -1.32 13.42
CA VAL A 159 -14.85 0.04 13.12
C VAL A 159 -14.89 0.28 11.61
N GLY A 160 -15.91 1.01 11.17
CA GLY A 160 -16.09 1.45 9.77
C GLY A 160 -17.07 0.60 8.98
N LEU A 161 -17.57 1.15 7.87
CA LEU A 161 -18.56 0.60 6.94
C LEU A 161 -19.94 0.33 7.57
N GLN A 162 -20.10 0.52 8.86
CA GLN A 162 -21.34 0.40 9.63
C GLN A 162 -21.40 1.53 10.66
N GLU A 163 -22.60 1.90 11.08
CA GLU A 163 -22.79 2.95 12.10
C GLU A 163 -22.41 2.44 13.50
N GLU A 164 -22.69 1.17 13.78
CA GLU A 164 -22.41 0.55 15.06
C GLU A 164 -21.07 -0.22 15.03
N ASN A 165 -20.22 0.04 15.99
CA ASN A 165 -18.97 -0.68 16.17
C ASN A 165 -19.24 -2.01 16.91
N MET A 166 -18.49 -3.05 16.55
CA MET A 166 -18.58 -4.36 17.20
C MET A 166 -17.35 -4.62 18.08
N LYS A 167 -17.58 -4.99 19.32
CA LYS A 167 -16.50 -5.43 20.23
C LYS A 167 -16.38 -6.94 20.25
N THR A 168 -15.15 -7.42 20.29
CA THR A 168 -14.82 -8.85 20.39
C THR A 168 -13.49 -9.05 21.10
N VAL A 169 -13.10 -10.32 21.28
CA VAL A 169 -11.83 -10.70 21.91
C VAL A 169 -11.01 -11.54 20.95
N VAL A 170 -9.72 -11.26 20.87
CA VAL A 170 -8.76 -12.03 20.06
C VAL A 170 -8.43 -13.33 20.80
N THR A 171 -8.75 -14.47 20.19
CA THR A 171 -8.52 -15.81 20.78
C THR A 171 -7.35 -16.55 20.16
N GLY A 172 -6.74 -16.01 19.12
CA GLY A 172 -5.56 -16.56 18.49
C GLY A 172 -4.94 -15.53 17.53
N ILE A 173 -3.63 -15.57 17.43
CA ILE A 173 -2.84 -14.77 16.49
C ILE A 173 -1.96 -15.74 15.72
N GLU A 174 -1.98 -15.68 14.39
CA GLU A 174 -1.20 -16.55 13.54
C GLU A 174 -0.46 -15.75 12.47
N MET A 175 0.83 -16.04 12.26
CA MET A 175 1.65 -15.49 11.19
C MET A 175 2.49 -16.63 10.58
N PHE A 176 2.44 -16.79 9.24
CA PHE A 176 3.17 -17.84 8.51
C PHE A 176 2.98 -19.26 9.09
N ARG A 177 1.74 -19.60 9.48
CA ARG A 177 1.35 -20.90 10.13
C ARG A 177 1.99 -21.11 11.52
N LYS A 178 2.46 -20.05 12.16
CA LYS A 178 2.95 -20.09 13.54
C LYS A 178 1.99 -19.32 14.43
N LEU A 179 1.63 -19.91 15.55
CA LEU A 179 0.85 -19.24 16.60
C LEU A 179 1.76 -18.29 17.38
N LEU A 180 1.26 -17.10 17.64
CA LEU A 180 1.96 -16.04 18.35
C LEU A 180 1.17 -15.65 19.61
N ASP A 181 1.87 -15.21 20.65
CA ASP A 181 1.27 -14.62 21.84
C ASP A 181 0.96 -13.13 21.66
N SER A 182 1.69 -12.47 20.77
CA SER A 182 1.51 -11.06 20.40
C SER A 182 1.94 -10.78 18.98
N ALA A 183 1.42 -9.69 18.40
CA ALA A 183 1.83 -9.13 17.12
C ALA A 183 2.04 -7.63 17.26
N GLU A 184 2.94 -7.06 16.47
CA GLU A 184 3.31 -5.66 16.55
C GLU A 184 3.23 -4.96 15.18
N ALA A 185 3.33 -3.64 15.20
CA ALA A 185 3.30 -2.83 13.98
C ALA A 185 4.24 -3.39 12.91
N GLY A 186 3.71 -3.62 11.70
CA GLY A 186 4.40 -4.20 10.56
C GLY A 186 4.15 -5.69 10.34
N ASP A 187 3.63 -6.43 11.33
CA ASP A 187 3.33 -7.85 11.17
C ASP A 187 2.08 -8.07 10.31
N ASN A 188 2.16 -9.05 9.40
CA ASN A 188 0.99 -9.54 8.66
C ASN A 188 0.42 -10.74 9.39
N ILE A 189 -0.76 -10.60 9.96
CA ILE A 189 -1.36 -11.60 10.85
C ILE A 189 -2.77 -12.02 10.45
N GLY A 190 -3.17 -13.18 10.94
CA GLY A 190 -4.55 -13.59 11.08
C GLY A 190 -4.96 -13.54 12.54
N ALA A 191 -5.93 -12.70 12.89
CA ALA A 191 -6.51 -12.59 14.22
C ALA A 191 -7.81 -13.41 14.30
N LEU A 192 -7.84 -14.43 15.15
CA LEU A 192 -9.03 -15.23 15.41
C LEU A 192 -9.94 -14.50 16.40
N LEU A 193 -11.18 -14.23 16.00
CA LEU A 193 -12.14 -13.42 16.74
C LEU A 193 -13.24 -14.26 17.39
N ARG A 194 -13.55 -13.99 18.66
CA ARG A 194 -14.56 -14.71 19.41
C ARG A 194 -15.96 -14.25 19.05
N GLY A 195 -16.85 -15.20 18.70
CA GLY A 195 -18.28 -14.91 18.55
C GLY A 195 -18.65 -14.04 17.34
N VAL A 196 -17.71 -13.80 16.44
CA VAL A 196 -17.91 -13.03 15.20
C VAL A 196 -18.11 -14.00 14.04
N GLN A 197 -19.16 -13.77 13.23
CA GLN A 197 -19.38 -14.52 12.01
C GLN A 197 -18.75 -13.79 10.82
N ARG A 198 -18.46 -14.52 9.75
CA ARG A 198 -17.88 -13.94 8.52
C ARG A 198 -18.77 -12.84 7.92
N THR A 199 -20.09 -12.94 8.09
CA THR A 199 -21.09 -11.97 7.61
C THR A 199 -21.10 -10.67 8.38
N ASP A 200 -20.60 -10.67 9.63
CA ASP A 200 -20.64 -9.53 10.53
C ASP A 200 -19.51 -8.53 10.25
N ILE A 201 -18.46 -8.98 9.57
CA ILE A 201 -17.28 -8.17 9.26
C ILE A 201 -17.05 -8.10 7.75
N LYS A 202 -16.43 -7.01 7.31
CA LYS A 202 -16.14 -6.75 5.89
C LYS A 202 -14.70 -6.28 5.72
N ARG A 203 -14.12 -6.60 4.56
CA ARG A 203 -12.88 -5.98 4.11
C ARG A 203 -13.06 -4.45 4.10
N GLY A 204 -12.05 -3.74 4.57
CA GLY A 204 -12.07 -2.28 4.65
C GLY A 204 -12.47 -1.70 6.00
N GLN A 205 -13.02 -2.52 6.90
CA GLN A 205 -13.10 -2.18 8.31
C GLN A 205 -11.71 -2.25 8.95
N VAL A 206 -11.57 -1.66 10.12
CA VAL A 206 -10.35 -1.79 10.93
C VAL A 206 -10.64 -2.54 12.22
N LEU A 207 -9.68 -3.36 12.62
CA LEU A 207 -9.63 -3.95 13.95
C LEU A 207 -8.71 -3.07 14.81
N CYS A 208 -9.19 -2.56 15.93
CA CYS A 208 -8.47 -1.59 16.71
C CYS A 208 -8.67 -1.76 18.22
N LYS A 209 -7.85 -1.07 19.00
CA LYS A 209 -8.10 -0.93 20.45
C LYS A 209 -9.43 -0.19 20.66
N PRO A 210 -10.32 -0.67 21.57
CA PRO A 210 -11.62 -0.06 21.77
C PRO A 210 -11.53 1.45 22.02
N GLY A 211 -12.34 2.21 21.25
CA GLY A 211 -12.43 3.68 21.35
C GLY A 211 -11.22 4.46 20.80
N SER A 212 -10.25 3.81 20.16
CA SER A 212 -9.04 4.48 19.66
C SER A 212 -9.21 5.19 18.32
N ILE A 213 -10.22 4.81 17.55
CA ILE A 213 -10.60 5.44 16.28
C ILE A 213 -12.11 5.43 16.13
N LYS A 214 -12.67 6.40 15.41
CA LYS A 214 -14.11 6.48 15.12
C LYS A 214 -14.38 6.45 13.62
N PRO A 215 -15.56 5.99 13.20
CA PRO A 215 -15.98 6.11 11.82
C PRO A 215 -16.47 7.53 11.53
N HIS A 216 -16.10 8.09 10.37
CA HIS A 216 -16.53 9.41 9.91
C HIS A 216 -17.02 9.33 8.46
N VAL A 217 -17.97 10.19 8.12
CA VAL A 217 -18.46 10.41 6.75
C VAL A 217 -17.91 11.70 6.16
N ASN A 218 -17.63 12.72 7.01
CA ASN A 218 -17.12 14.00 6.57
C ASN A 218 -15.68 14.19 6.98
N PHE A 219 -14.86 14.69 6.05
CA PHE A 219 -13.48 15.05 6.33
C PHE A 219 -13.00 16.18 5.43
N HIS A 220 -11.96 16.89 5.90
CA HIS A 220 -11.19 17.86 5.13
C HIS A 220 -9.91 17.18 4.63
N GLY A 221 -9.54 17.42 3.40
CA GLY A 221 -8.35 16.83 2.80
C GLY A 221 -7.58 17.79 1.92
N GLN A 222 -6.25 17.74 2.03
CA GLN A 222 -5.33 18.36 1.08
C GLN A 222 -5.11 17.40 -0.06
N VAL A 223 -5.43 17.79 -1.30
CA VAL A 223 -5.42 16.92 -2.47
C VAL A 223 -4.58 17.51 -3.59
N TYR A 224 -3.71 16.70 -4.15
CA TYR A 224 -3.05 16.94 -5.41
C TYR A 224 -3.79 16.22 -6.54
N VAL A 225 -4.19 16.96 -7.59
CA VAL A 225 -4.89 16.42 -8.75
C VAL A 225 -3.87 16.07 -9.81
N LEU A 226 -3.76 14.79 -10.16
CA LEU A 226 -2.77 14.28 -11.10
C LEU A 226 -2.97 14.85 -12.51
N LYS A 227 -1.88 15.28 -13.14
CA LYS A 227 -1.84 15.71 -14.56
C LYS A 227 -2.03 14.51 -15.50
N GLN A 228 -2.36 14.79 -16.74
CA GLN A 228 -2.46 13.77 -17.79
C GLN A 228 -1.12 13.03 -18.00
N SER A 229 0.01 13.74 -17.94
CA SER A 229 1.35 13.14 -18.02
C SER A 229 1.67 12.18 -16.89
N GLU A 230 1.00 12.33 -15.74
CA GLU A 230 1.09 11.48 -14.56
C GLU A 230 0.03 10.35 -14.55
N GLY A 231 -0.63 10.10 -15.68
CA GLY A 231 -1.71 9.12 -15.79
C GLY A 231 -3.07 9.59 -15.25
N GLY A 232 -3.17 10.86 -14.84
CA GLY A 232 -4.36 11.46 -14.28
C GLY A 232 -5.37 11.95 -15.31
N ARG A 233 -6.10 13.01 -14.95
CA ARG A 233 -7.15 13.63 -15.78
C ARG A 233 -6.56 14.62 -16.79
N HIS A 234 -7.30 14.84 -17.88
CA HIS A 234 -7.04 15.91 -18.84
C HIS A 234 -8.11 17.03 -18.77
N THR A 235 -9.18 16.82 -18.00
CA THR A 235 -10.28 17.79 -17.82
C THR A 235 -10.41 18.20 -16.35
N PRO A 236 -10.83 19.43 -16.06
CA PRO A 236 -11.15 19.87 -14.71
C PRO A 236 -12.34 19.08 -14.16
N PHE A 237 -12.49 19.11 -12.82
CA PHE A 237 -13.74 18.73 -12.19
C PHE A 237 -14.33 19.92 -11.41
N PHE A 238 -15.60 19.82 -11.15
CA PHE A 238 -16.41 20.88 -10.54
C PHE A 238 -16.93 20.42 -9.17
N ASN A 239 -17.53 21.35 -8.46
CA ASN A 239 -18.23 21.06 -7.22
C ASN A 239 -19.26 19.92 -7.41
N ASN A 240 -19.44 19.10 -6.37
CA ASN A 240 -20.26 17.86 -6.41
C ASN A 240 -19.72 16.73 -7.29
N TYR A 241 -18.45 16.75 -7.66
CA TYR A 241 -17.80 15.60 -8.29
C TYR A 241 -17.81 14.38 -7.35
N ARG A 242 -18.08 13.18 -7.91
CA ARG A 242 -18.30 11.94 -7.16
C ARG A 242 -17.34 10.82 -7.55
N PRO A 243 -16.07 10.89 -7.19
CA PRO A 243 -15.12 9.81 -7.42
C PRO A 243 -15.16 8.73 -6.32
N GLN A 244 -14.32 7.71 -6.48
CA GLN A 244 -14.01 6.75 -5.44
C GLN A 244 -12.78 7.20 -4.63
N PHE A 245 -12.90 7.16 -3.32
CA PHE A 245 -11.82 7.42 -2.36
C PHE A 245 -11.30 6.10 -1.83
N PHE A 246 -10.03 5.85 -1.99
CA PHE A 246 -9.34 4.65 -1.52
C PHE A 246 -8.62 4.95 -0.21
N PHE A 247 -9.09 4.35 0.88
CA PHE A 247 -8.46 4.41 2.19
C PHE A 247 -8.01 3.01 2.59
N ARG A 248 -6.76 2.82 2.99
CA ARG A 248 -6.26 1.52 3.45
C ARG A 248 -6.67 0.38 2.49
N THR A 249 -7.59 -0.47 2.91
CA THR A 249 -8.02 -1.68 2.19
C THR A 249 -9.40 -1.56 1.53
N THR A 250 -10.02 -0.37 1.56
CA THR A 250 -11.37 -0.15 1.01
C THR A 250 -11.44 1.04 0.08
N ASP A 251 -12.49 1.06 -0.72
CA ASP A 251 -12.90 2.20 -1.53
C ASP A 251 -14.34 2.59 -1.22
N VAL A 252 -14.60 3.89 -1.18
CA VAL A 252 -15.92 4.46 -0.94
C VAL A 252 -16.14 5.65 -1.85
N THR A 253 -17.35 5.76 -2.41
CA THR A 253 -17.73 6.94 -3.15
C THR A 253 -17.91 8.12 -2.20
N GLY A 254 -17.38 9.28 -2.57
CA GLY A 254 -17.58 10.52 -1.84
C GLY A 254 -17.94 11.68 -2.76
N VAL A 255 -18.55 12.70 -2.20
CA VAL A 255 -18.89 13.95 -2.88
C VAL A 255 -17.88 15.00 -2.49
N ILE A 256 -17.22 15.63 -3.47
CA ILE A 256 -16.27 16.71 -3.23
C ILE A 256 -17.03 18.04 -3.18
N LYS A 257 -16.71 18.84 -2.16
CA LYS A 257 -17.14 20.23 -2.02
C LYS A 257 -15.87 21.10 -2.08
N LEU A 258 -15.80 21.94 -3.11
CA LEU A 258 -14.68 22.87 -3.28
C LEU A 258 -14.86 24.10 -2.35
N PRO A 259 -13.75 24.75 -1.95
CA PRO A 259 -13.80 25.97 -1.12
C PRO A 259 -14.60 27.09 -1.81
N GLU A 260 -15.13 28.01 -0.99
CA GLU A 260 -15.81 29.22 -1.51
C GLU A 260 -14.91 29.99 -2.50
N GLY A 261 -15.47 30.33 -3.66
CA GLY A 261 -14.75 31.05 -4.71
C GLY A 261 -13.96 30.17 -5.66
N VAL A 262 -13.89 28.85 -5.43
CA VAL A 262 -13.27 27.88 -6.36
C VAL A 262 -14.37 27.19 -7.16
N GLU A 263 -14.50 27.56 -8.44
CA GLU A 263 -15.54 26.97 -9.32
C GLU A 263 -15.12 25.60 -9.85
N MET A 264 -13.82 25.39 -10.11
CA MET A 264 -13.29 24.15 -10.68
C MET A 264 -11.87 23.89 -10.17
N CYS A 265 -11.45 22.63 -10.27
CA CYS A 265 -10.10 22.17 -9.95
C CYS A 265 -9.46 21.58 -11.22
N MET A 266 -8.28 22.06 -11.56
CA MET A 266 -7.52 21.67 -12.76
C MET A 266 -6.55 20.52 -12.45
N PRO A 267 -6.21 19.68 -13.43
CA PRO A 267 -5.08 18.78 -13.30
C PRO A 267 -3.78 19.54 -12.98
N GLY A 268 -3.10 19.12 -11.92
CA GLY A 268 -1.89 19.76 -11.39
C GLY A 268 -2.13 20.72 -10.22
N ASP A 269 -3.39 20.96 -9.86
CA ASP A 269 -3.72 21.78 -8.70
C ASP A 269 -3.50 21.01 -7.38
N ASN A 270 -3.13 21.79 -6.36
CA ASN A 270 -3.10 21.33 -4.97
C ASN A 270 -4.16 22.12 -4.21
N VAL A 271 -5.23 21.44 -3.81
CA VAL A 271 -6.45 22.07 -3.29
C VAL A 271 -6.86 21.43 -1.98
N GLU A 272 -7.23 22.26 -1.02
CA GLU A 272 -7.97 21.81 0.17
C GLU A 272 -9.45 21.66 -0.19
N MET A 273 -10.07 20.55 0.20
CA MET A 273 -11.46 20.28 -0.13
C MET A 273 -12.19 19.53 0.99
N ASP A 274 -13.48 19.72 1.04
CA ASP A 274 -14.37 18.98 1.90
C ASP A 274 -14.92 17.77 1.17
N VAL A 275 -14.99 16.65 1.85
CA VAL A 275 -15.48 15.39 1.27
C VAL A 275 -16.54 14.79 2.17
N GLU A 276 -17.69 14.44 1.56
CA GLU A 276 -18.76 13.71 2.19
C GLU A 276 -18.84 12.29 1.60
N LEU A 277 -18.48 11.28 2.39
CA LEU A 277 -18.52 9.87 1.99
C LEU A 277 -19.95 9.32 2.11
N ILE A 278 -20.29 8.38 1.23
CA ILE A 278 -21.61 7.71 1.29
C ILE A 278 -21.71 6.64 2.39
N THR A 279 -20.57 6.27 2.98
CA THR A 279 -20.48 5.24 4.03
C THR A 279 -19.41 5.66 5.04
N PRO A 280 -19.65 5.49 6.35
CA PRO A 280 -18.67 5.87 7.37
C PRO A 280 -17.44 4.98 7.30
N ILE A 281 -16.26 5.58 7.37
CA ILE A 281 -14.96 4.89 7.37
C ILE A 281 -14.16 5.31 8.59
N ALA A 282 -13.34 4.38 9.10
CA ALA A 282 -12.38 4.65 10.15
C ALA A 282 -11.23 5.51 9.59
N ILE A 283 -11.35 6.83 9.72
CA ILE A 283 -10.36 7.82 9.27
C ILE A 283 -9.92 8.73 10.40
N GLU A 284 -8.73 9.27 10.27
CA GLU A 284 -8.11 10.18 11.23
C GLU A 284 -7.19 11.17 10.49
N PRO A 285 -6.87 12.33 11.07
CA PRO A 285 -5.92 13.27 10.50
C PRO A 285 -4.56 12.61 10.22
N GLY A 286 -3.95 12.92 9.07
CA GLY A 286 -2.71 12.34 8.60
C GLY A 286 -2.87 11.07 7.75
N LEU A 287 -4.07 10.49 7.66
CA LEU A 287 -4.33 9.33 6.81
C LEU A 287 -4.26 9.74 5.33
N ARG A 288 -3.46 9.02 4.54
CA ARG A 288 -3.38 9.22 3.09
C ARG A 288 -4.50 8.49 2.37
N PHE A 289 -4.92 9.05 1.24
CA PHE A 289 -5.91 8.43 0.37
C PHE A 289 -5.62 8.71 -1.10
N ALA A 290 -6.16 7.85 -1.96
CA ALA A 290 -6.15 8.06 -3.41
C ALA A 290 -7.57 8.32 -3.92
N ILE A 291 -7.69 9.17 -4.94
CA ILE A 291 -8.95 9.44 -5.64
C ILE A 291 -8.89 8.73 -6.99
N ARG A 292 -9.93 7.95 -7.31
CA ARG A 292 -9.99 7.17 -8.55
C ARG A 292 -11.30 7.38 -9.31
N GLU A 293 -11.17 7.33 -10.62
CA GLU A 293 -12.29 7.39 -11.57
C GLU A 293 -12.04 6.37 -12.70
N GLY A 294 -13.02 5.51 -12.98
CA GLY A 294 -12.94 4.54 -14.07
C GLY A 294 -11.69 3.64 -14.06
N GLY A 295 -11.21 3.28 -12.85
CA GLY A 295 -10.02 2.45 -12.69
C GLY A 295 -8.68 3.19 -12.72
N ARG A 296 -8.66 4.52 -12.95
CA ARG A 296 -7.46 5.37 -12.95
C ARG A 296 -7.37 6.17 -11.66
N THR A 297 -6.15 6.35 -11.15
CA THR A 297 -5.90 7.31 -10.07
C THR A 297 -5.87 8.72 -10.66
N VAL A 298 -6.71 9.60 -10.14
CA VAL A 298 -6.86 10.99 -10.64
C VAL A 298 -6.40 12.03 -9.63
N GLY A 299 -6.11 11.59 -8.40
CA GLY A 299 -5.57 12.43 -7.35
C GLY A 299 -5.12 11.62 -6.16
N SER A 300 -4.33 12.25 -5.32
CA SER A 300 -3.91 11.72 -4.02
C SER A 300 -3.96 12.82 -2.97
N GLY A 301 -4.23 12.44 -1.74
CA GLY A 301 -4.37 13.43 -0.67
C GLY A 301 -4.09 12.87 0.71
N VAL A 302 -4.15 13.77 1.67
CA VAL A 302 -4.05 13.48 3.10
C VAL A 302 -5.24 14.11 3.84
N VAL A 303 -5.80 13.38 4.77
CA VAL A 303 -6.85 13.88 5.67
C VAL A 303 -6.22 14.92 6.61
N THR A 304 -6.73 16.14 6.59
CA THR A 304 -6.26 17.25 7.46
C THR A 304 -7.10 17.35 8.74
N ALA A 305 -8.41 17.12 8.62
CA ALA A 305 -9.34 17.11 9.76
C ALA A 305 -10.53 16.16 9.47
N VAL A 306 -11.19 15.73 10.52
CA VAL A 306 -12.45 14.96 10.48
C VAL A 306 -13.53 15.73 11.23
N GLU A 307 -14.76 15.68 10.70
CA GLU A 307 -15.92 16.25 11.40
C GLU A 307 -16.54 15.19 12.31
N ALA A 308 -17.11 15.65 13.42
CA ALA A 308 -17.69 14.79 14.45
C ALA A 308 -19.00 14.13 13.99
#